data_8502ec867b51e261af4424754588af96
#
_entry.id   8502ec867b51e261af4424754588af96
#
_cell.length_a   1.000
_cell.length_b   1.000
_cell.length_c   1.000
_cell.angle_alpha   90.00
_cell.angle_beta   90.00
_cell.angle_gamma   90.00
#
_symmetry.space_group_name_H-M   'P 1'
#
loop_
_entity.id
_entity.type
_entity.pdbx_description
1 polymer ?
#
loop_
_entity_poly.entity_id
_entity_poly.type
_entity_poly.pdbx_seq_one_letter_code
_entity_poly.pdbx_strand_id
1 'polypeptide(L)'
;NNSFLSALGSVLYIEQNEKELKLGNIPQFDTKQVREKLLDALDLDRFVSLQNGNLIQIFGKSIEEKKISEKIKKSVTYQNLHKLNKPLFNLIVDAYNHFKVFIKKSVSLDYFYLYDLICEPNEKLFKDGVNIVILETENMDVTNNFNFICPTNFYKTSAFERSRRTILFMKHGNYYEPIYSNSSQNDIIHSFKFYNKILNTLLVKFEALQNDREKYCGVRSFDEMKHIYKENTLEYVINILNKYGFEIVKQVIY
;
A
#
# COMPACT_ATOMS: atom_id res chain seq x y z
N ASN A 1 13.19 -11.98 -8.50
CA ASN A 1 12.04 -12.80 -8.12
C ASN A 1 10.76 -11.96 -8.21
N ASN A 2 9.79 -12.44 -9.00
CA ASN A 2 8.50 -11.77 -9.20
C ASN A 2 7.34 -12.56 -8.57
N SER A 3 7.61 -13.41 -7.59
CA SER A 3 6.58 -14.29 -6.99
C SER A 3 5.43 -13.51 -6.37
N PHE A 4 5.70 -12.34 -5.77
CA PHE A 4 4.62 -11.46 -5.28
C PHE A 4 3.68 -11.01 -6.41
N LEU A 5 4.24 -10.63 -7.56
CA LEU A 5 3.42 -10.25 -8.71
C LEU A 5 2.65 -11.44 -9.30
N SER A 6 3.25 -12.64 -9.31
CA SER A 6 2.54 -13.86 -9.73
C SER A 6 1.39 -14.19 -8.78
N ALA A 7 1.62 -14.15 -7.48
CA ALA A 7 0.60 -14.36 -6.45
C ALA A 7 -0.54 -13.32 -6.56
N LEU A 8 -0.19 -12.04 -6.73
CA LEU A 8 -1.16 -10.98 -6.98
C LEU A 8 -1.92 -11.19 -8.30
N GLY A 9 -1.23 -11.66 -9.34
CA GLY A 9 -1.82 -11.95 -10.65
C GLY A 9 -2.89 -13.03 -10.59
N SER A 10 -2.68 -14.05 -9.76
CA SER A 10 -3.69 -15.10 -9.52
C SER A 10 -4.94 -14.53 -8.86
N VAL A 11 -4.77 -13.75 -7.79
CA VAL A 11 -5.90 -13.13 -7.07
C VAL A 11 -6.65 -12.14 -7.95
N LEU A 12 -5.95 -11.27 -8.67
CA LEU A 12 -6.57 -10.31 -9.58
C LEU A 12 -7.31 -10.97 -10.73
N TYR A 13 -6.79 -12.10 -11.23
CA TYR A 13 -7.47 -12.84 -12.30
C TYR A 13 -8.83 -13.36 -11.83
N ILE A 14 -8.88 -13.95 -10.64
CA ILE A 14 -10.12 -14.47 -10.05
C ILE A 14 -11.10 -13.32 -9.79
N GLU A 15 -10.64 -12.24 -9.14
CA GLU A 15 -11.46 -11.07 -8.81
C GLU A 15 -12.11 -10.44 -10.06
N GLN A 16 -11.39 -10.35 -11.17
CA GLN A 16 -11.86 -9.65 -12.37
C GLN A 16 -12.65 -10.52 -13.34
N ASN A 17 -12.58 -11.84 -13.21
CA ASN A 17 -13.26 -12.74 -14.14
C ASN A 17 -14.51 -13.41 -13.56
N GLU A 18 -14.76 -13.29 -12.24
CA GLU A 18 -15.95 -13.79 -11.52
C GLU A 18 -16.44 -15.19 -11.94
N LYS A 19 -15.57 -15.99 -12.55
CA LYS A 19 -15.91 -17.34 -12.99
C LYS A 19 -15.71 -18.31 -11.84
N GLU A 20 -16.63 -19.25 -11.69
CA GLU A 20 -16.47 -20.43 -10.85
C GLU A 20 -15.18 -21.17 -11.25
N LEU A 21 -14.12 -20.95 -10.48
CA LEU A 21 -12.85 -21.60 -10.69
C LEU A 21 -12.80 -22.83 -9.79
N LYS A 22 -12.63 -23.99 -10.43
CA LYS A 22 -12.45 -25.27 -9.73
C LYS A 22 -10.99 -25.47 -9.35
N LEU A 23 -10.76 -26.13 -8.25
CA LEU A 23 -9.44 -26.61 -7.83
C LEU A 23 -8.75 -27.37 -8.98
N GLY A 24 -7.54 -26.96 -9.32
CA GLY A 24 -6.71 -27.61 -10.33
C GLY A 24 -5.76 -26.63 -10.98
N ASN A 25 -6.15 -25.99 -12.03
CA ASN A 25 -5.33 -25.01 -12.73
C ASN A 25 -5.97 -23.63 -12.58
N ILE A 26 -5.49 -22.83 -11.63
CA ILE A 26 -5.96 -21.45 -11.44
C ILE A 26 -5.28 -20.57 -12.48
N PRO A 27 -6.02 -20.04 -13.45
CA PRO A 27 -5.46 -19.07 -14.38
C PRO A 27 -4.97 -17.84 -13.64
N GLN A 28 -3.94 -17.19 -14.17
CA GLN A 28 -3.39 -15.98 -13.56
C GLN A 28 -2.98 -14.96 -14.63
N PHE A 29 -3.02 -13.70 -14.28
CA PHE A 29 -2.31 -12.70 -15.08
C PHE A 29 -0.82 -12.94 -14.95
N ASP A 30 -0.11 -12.86 -16.06
CA ASP A 30 1.35 -12.89 -16.01
C ASP A 30 1.92 -11.61 -15.36
N THR A 31 3.18 -11.66 -14.99
CA THR A 31 3.82 -10.52 -14.29
C THR A 31 3.86 -9.23 -15.11
N LYS A 32 3.85 -9.32 -16.44
CA LYS A 32 3.78 -8.14 -17.32
C LYS A 32 2.38 -7.51 -17.27
N GLN A 33 1.34 -8.33 -17.36
CA GLN A 33 -0.05 -7.88 -17.25
C GLN A 33 -0.32 -7.25 -15.88
N VAL A 34 0.21 -7.82 -14.79
CA VAL A 34 0.10 -7.24 -13.45
C VAL A 34 0.77 -5.88 -13.38
N ARG A 35 1.98 -5.73 -13.96
CA ARG A 35 2.68 -4.43 -14.02
C ARG A 35 1.89 -3.40 -14.82
N GLU A 36 1.30 -3.79 -15.93
CA GLU A 36 0.45 -2.91 -16.74
C GLU A 36 -0.77 -2.44 -15.92
N LYS A 37 -1.46 -3.35 -15.21
CA LYS A 37 -2.58 -2.99 -14.33
C LYS A 37 -2.17 -2.04 -13.21
N LEU A 38 -1.01 -2.25 -12.58
CA LEU A 38 -0.46 -1.34 -11.56
C LEU A 38 -0.15 0.05 -12.14
N LEU A 39 0.40 0.13 -13.35
CA LEU A 39 0.68 1.39 -14.03
C LEU A 39 -0.61 2.11 -14.47
N ASP A 40 -1.62 1.37 -14.89
CA ASP A 40 -2.93 1.93 -15.26
C ASP A 40 -3.73 2.42 -14.04
N ALA A 41 -3.49 1.80 -12.87
CA ALA A 41 -4.05 2.23 -11.60
C ALA A 41 -3.39 3.48 -11.02
N LEU A 42 -2.22 3.85 -11.52
CA LEU A 42 -1.39 4.93 -11.00
C LEU A 42 -1.57 6.22 -11.80
N ASP A 43 -1.96 7.29 -11.13
CA ASP A 43 -1.87 8.66 -11.62
C ASP A 43 -1.04 9.53 -10.67
N LEU A 44 -0.84 10.81 -11.00
CA LEU A 44 0.00 11.70 -10.20
C LEU A 44 -0.60 11.97 -8.82
N ASP A 45 -1.90 12.20 -8.74
CA ASP A 45 -2.58 12.53 -7.47
C ASP A 45 -2.55 11.33 -6.52
N ARG A 46 -2.80 10.13 -7.05
CA ARG A 46 -2.66 8.89 -6.29
C ARG A 46 -1.22 8.67 -5.84
N PHE A 47 -0.23 8.86 -6.72
CA PHE A 47 1.18 8.72 -6.35
C PHE A 47 1.57 9.60 -5.16
N VAL A 48 1.11 10.84 -5.14
CA VAL A 48 1.38 11.78 -4.04
C VAL A 48 0.83 11.30 -2.71
N SER A 49 -0.29 10.57 -2.72
CA SER A 49 -0.91 10.03 -1.50
C SER A 49 -0.25 8.75 -0.98
N LEU A 50 0.47 8.00 -1.84
CA LEU A 50 1.09 6.74 -1.44
C LEU A 50 2.13 6.97 -0.33
N GLN A 51 2.08 6.15 0.71
CA GLN A 51 2.92 6.24 1.90
C GLN A 51 3.01 7.68 2.46
N ASN A 52 1.89 8.41 2.43
CA ASN A 52 1.80 9.82 2.83
C ASN A 52 2.84 10.72 2.17
N GLY A 53 3.10 10.52 0.90
CA GLY A 53 4.05 11.29 0.12
C GLY A 53 5.51 10.87 0.30
N ASN A 54 5.82 9.88 1.13
CA ASN A 54 7.19 9.43 1.36
C ASN A 54 7.87 8.93 0.07
N LEU A 55 7.11 8.38 -0.88
CA LEU A 55 7.65 7.94 -2.16
C LEU A 55 8.25 9.09 -2.99
N ILE A 56 7.83 10.33 -2.76
CA ILE A 56 8.39 11.50 -3.43
C ILE A 56 9.87 11.65 -3.05
N GLN A 57 10.21 11.48 -1.78
CA GLN A 57 11.60 11.57 -1.32
C GLN A 57 12.44 10.37 -1.77
N ILE A 58 11.84 9.17 -1.82
CA ILE A 58 12.55 7.95 -2.22
C ILE A 58 12.89 7.96 -3.72
N PHE A 59 11.98 8.41 -4.57
CA PHE A 59 12.11 8.33 -6.02
C PHE A 59 12.49 9.66 -6.68
N GLY A 60 12.30 10.81 -6.02
CA GLY A 60 12.64 12.13 -6.54
C GLY A 60 14.16 12.38 -6.48
N LYS A 61 14.72 12.79 -7.62
CA LYS A 61 16.17 13.04 -7.76
C LYS A 61 16.47 14.43 -8.30
N SER A 62 15.52 15.06 -8.98
CA SER A 62 15.73 16.33 -9.67
C SER A 62 14.52 17.25 -9.53
N ILE A 63 14.82 18.54 -9.32
CA ILE A 63 13.85 19.64 -9.35
C ILE A 63 13.78 20.35 -10.71
N GLU A 64 14.53 19.86 -11.69
CA GLU A 64 14.55 20.42 -13.03
C GLU A 64 13.21 20.26 -13.72
N GLU A 65 12.92 21.19 -14.61
CA GLU A 65 11.68 21.18 -15.37
C GLU A 65 11.58 19.95 -16.27
N LYS A 66 10.48 19.23 -16.18
CA LYS A 66 10.20 18.03 -16.96
C LYS A 66 9.09 18.33 -17.97
N LYS A 67 9.13 17.61 -19.08
CA LYS A 67 8.01 17.63 -20.02
C LYS A 67 6.75 17.07 -19.36
N ILE A 68 5.72 17.90 -19.29
CA ILE A 68 4.45 17.60 -18.62
C ILE A 68 3.44 17.12 -19.66
N SER A 69 2.86 15.94 -19.43
CA SER A 69 1.78 15.41 -20.27
C SER A 69 0.44 16.08 -19.96
N GLU A 70 -0.50 16.04 -20.90
CA GLU A 70 -1.85 16.56 -20.69
C GLU A 70 -2.58 15.86 -19.51
N LYS A 71 -2.29 14.58 -19.27
CA LYS A 71 -2.83 13.85 -18.12
C LYS A 71 -2.35 14.48 -16.80
N ILE A 72 -1.08 14.85 -16.71
CA ILE A 72 -0.51 15.52 -15.52
C ILE A 72 -1.11 16.91 -15.34
N LYS A 73 -1.32 17.69 -16.40
CA LYS A 73 -1.94 19.03 -16.31
C LYS A 73 -3.36 19.02 -15.75
N LYS A 74 -4.07 17.88 -15.85
CA LYS A 74 -5.42 17.70 -15.32
C LYS A 74 -5.43 17.29 -13.85
N SER A 75 -4.29 16.96 -13.25
CA SER A 75 -4.21 16.53 -11.84
C SER A 75 -4.44 17.69 -10.88
N VAL A 76 -4.98 17.39 -9.71
CA VAL A 76 -5.14 18.34 -8.61
C VAL A 76 -3.77 18.83 -8.13
N THR A 77 -2.79 17.93 -8.09
CA THR A 77 -1.39 18.26 -7.76
C THR A 77 -0.82 19.35 -8.67
N TYR A 78 -1.06 19.25 -10.00
CA TYR A 78 -0.63 20.29 -10.93
C TYR A 78 -1.33 21.62 -10.66
N GLN A 79 -2.65 21.61 -10.52
CA GLN A 79 -3.45 22.81 -10.31
C GLN A 79 -3.01 23.57 -9.04
N ASN A 80 -2.70 22.84 -7.98
CA ASN A 80 -2.36 23.42 -6.69
C ASN A 80 -0.89 23.83 -6.58
N LEU A 81 0.05 23.07 -7.15
CA LEU A 81 1.47 23.26 -6.86
C LEU A 81 2.27 23.90 -7.99
N HIS A 82 1.88 23.70 -9.26
CA HIS A 82 2.71 24.13 -10.40
C HIS A 82 3.05 25.62 -10.40
N LYS A 83 2.12 26.49 -9.97
CA LYS A 83 2.35 27.94 -9.85
C LYS A 83 2.89 28.36 -8.48
N LEU A 84 2.50 27.65 -7.42
CA LEU A 84 2.83 28.03 -6.04
C LEU A 84 4.23 27.57 -5.63
N ASN A 85 4.63 26.37 -6.05
CA ASN A 85 5.93 25.78 -5.72
C ASN A 85 6.43 24.91 -6.87
N LYS A 86 6.92 25.56 -7.94
CA LYS A 86 7.43 24.88 -9.14
C LYS A 86 8.55 23.87 -8.84
N PRO A 87 9.54 24.14 -7.97
CA PRO A 87 10.56 23.16 -7.62
C PRO A 87 10.00 21.88 -6.99
N LEU A 88 9.09 22.00 -6.03
CA LEU A 88 8.42 20.85 -5.41
C LEU A 88 7.59 20.08 -6.43
N PHE A 89 6.84 20.77 -7.27
CA PHE A 89 6.08 20.13 -8.33
C PHE A 89 6.97 19.33 -9.28
N ASN A 90 8.10 19.90 -9.70
CA ASN A 90 9.06 19.22 -10.56
C ASN A 90 9.65 17.97 -9.89
N LEU A 91 9.96 18.04 -8.59
CA LEU A 91 10.42 16.89 -7.82
C LEU A 91 9.35 15.79 -7.77
N ILE A 92 8.09 16.15 -7.57
CA ILE A 92 6.96 15.19 -7.58
C ILE A 92 6.83 14.50 -8.94
N VAL A 93 6.90 15.25 -10.03
CA VAL A 93 6.82 14.70 -11.40
C VAL A 93 8.01 13.79 -11.69
N ASP A 94 9.21 14.18 -11.25
CA ASP A 94 10.41 13.36 -11.37
C ASP A 94 10.27 12.04 -10.61
N ALA A 95 9.85 12.11 -9.35
CA ALA A 95 9.61 10.95 -8.50
C ALA A 95 8.55 10.00 -9.11
N TYR A 96 7.43 10.56 -9.57
CA TYR A 96 6.37 9.81 -10.24
C TYR A 96 6.88 9.04 -11.47
N ASN A 97 7.68 9.68 -12.30
CA ASN A 97 8.25 9.04 -13.49
C ASN A 97 9.25 7.93 -13.10
N HIS A 98 10.10 8.14 -12.09
CA HIS A 98 11.00 7.12 -11.59
C HIS A 98 10.26 5.94 -10.96
N PHE A 99 9.19 6.18 -10.21
CA PHE A 99 8.35 5.12 -9.66
C PHE A 99 7.68 4.29 -10.76
N LYS A 100 7.17 4.92 -11.82
CA LYS A 100 6.65 4.19 -13.00
C LYS A 100 7.72 3.32 -13.66
N VAL A 101 8.94 3.84 -13.81
CA VAL A 101 10.07 3.07 -14.35
C VAL A 101 10.41 1.90 -13.41
N PHE A 102 10.37 2.13 -12.10
CA PHE A 102 10.58 1.09 -11.09
C PHE A 102 9.53 -0.03 -11.22
N ILE A 103 8.23 0.30 -11.27
CA ILE A 103 7.18 -0.71 -11.49
C ILE A 103 7.42 -1.47 -12.80
N LYS A 104 7.81 -0.78 -13.86
CA LYS A 104 7.98 -1.38 -15.19
C LYS A 104 9.21 -2.29 -15.29
N LYS A 105 10.34 -1.90 -14.69
CA LYS A 105 11.66 -2.48 -14.97
C LYS A 105 12.32 -3.20 -13.80
N SER A 106 11.85 -3.01 -12.56
CA SER A 106 12.48 -3.68 -11.41
C SER A 106 12.50 -5.20 -11.58
N VAL A 107 13.65 -5.80 -11.32
CA VAL A 107 13.83 -7.26 -11.39
C VAL A 107 13.03 -7.97 -10.29
N SER A 108 12.88 -7.30 -9.14
CA SER A 108 12.09 -7.81 -8.02
C SER A 108 11.15 -6.70 -7.54
N LEU A 109 9.86 -6.98 -7.57
CA LEU A 109 8.82 -6.15 -6.99
C LEU A 109 8.12 -6.96 -5.91
N ASP A 110 8.01 -6.37 -4.73
CA ASP A 110 7.25 -6.91 -3.63
C ASP A 110 6.16 -5.92 -3.17
N TYR A 111 5.50 -6.25 -2.07
CA TYR A 111 4.42 -5.43 -1.51
C TYR A 111 4.91 -4.07 -0.99
N PHE A 112 6.19 -3.91 -0.65
CA PHE A 112 6.70 -2.79 0.16
C PHE A 112 6.32 -1.40 -0.38
N TYR A 113 6.54 -1.15 -1.68
CA TYR A 113 6.17 0.13 -2.31
C TYR A 113 4.79 0.12 -2.97
N LEU A 114 4.16 -1.07 -3.07
CA LEU A 114 2.92 -1.25 -3.82
C LEU A 114 1.69 -1.39 -2.91
N TYR A 115 1.88 -1.54 -1.59
CA TYR A 115 0.81 -1.86 -0.65
C TYR A 115 -0.38 -0.92 -0.79
N ASP A 116 -0.17 0.38 -0.66
CA ASP A 116 -1.25 1.36 -0.76
C ASP A 116 -1.92 1.39 -2.13
N LEU A 117 -1.10 1.29 -3.19
CA LEU A 117 -1.62 1.27 -4.57
C LEU A 117 -2.56 0.09 -4.80
N ILE A 118 -2.27 -1.05 -4.19
CA ILE A 118 -3.07 -2.26 -4.33
C ILE A 118 -4.29 -2.20 -3.41
N CYS A 119 -4.11 -1.75 -2.16
CA CYS A 119 -5.17 -1.81 -1.15
C CYS A 119 -6.25 -0.75 -1.33
N GLU A 120 -5.94 0.38 -1.93
CA GLU A 120 -6.92 1.45 -2.13
C GLU A 120 -7.89 1.15 -3.28
N PRO A 121 -9.16 1.61 -3.15
CA PRO A 121 -10.17 1.42 -4.19
C PRO A 121 -9.67 1.85 -5.58
N ASN A 122 -9.76 0.95 -6.54
CA ASN A 122 -9.33 1.21 -7.91
C ASN A 122 -9.98 0.25 -8.91
N GLU A 123 -10.64 0.78 -9.93
CA GLU A 123 -11.30 0.02 -10.99
C GLU A 123 -10.35 -0.92 -11.79
N LYS A 124 -9.06 -0.64 -11.79
CA LYS A 124 -8.06 -1.45 -12.51
C LYS A 124 -7.51 -2.61 -11.68
N LEU A 125 -7.65 -2.53 -10.36
CA LEU A 125 -7.17 -3.53 -9.41
C LEU A 125 -8.35 -4.11 -8.62
N PHE A 126 -8.67 -3.50 -7.50
CA PHE A 126 -9.80 -3.89 -6.64
C PHE A 126 -10.76 -2.71 -6.53
N LYS A 127 -11.95 -2.84 -7.08
CA LYS A 127 -12.93 -1.75 -7.18
C LYS A 127 -13.22 -1.10 -5.82
N ASP A 128 -13.49 -1.92 -4.81
CA ASP A 128 -13.84 -1.47 -3.46
C ASP A 128 -12.62 -1.39 -2.53
N GLY A 129 -11.42 -1.58 -3.09
CA GLY A 129 -10.22 -1.76 -2.32
C GLY A 129 -10.16 -3.14 -1.65
N VAL A 130 -9.00 -3.45 -1.07
CA VAL A 130 -8.75 -4.75 -0.43
C VAL A 130 -7.82 -4.59 0.76
N ASN A 131 -7.93 -5.46 1.75
CA ASN A 131 -6.91 -5.64 2.76
C ASN A 131 -5.94 -6.72 2.31
N ILE A 132 -4.66 -6.52 2.55
CA ILE A 132 -3.62 -7.55 2.36
C ILE A 132 -3.10 -7.96 3.73
N VAL A 133 -3.12 -9.25 4.00
CA VAL A 133 -2.44 -9.86 5.15
C VAL A 133 -1.39 -10.82 4.63
N ILE A 134 -0.14 -10.63 5.04
CA ILE A 134 0.98 -11.48 4.67
C ILE A 134 1.45 -12.23 5.91
N LEU A 135 1.46 -13.55 5.80
CA LEU A 135 1.93 -14.46 6.82
C LEU A 135 3.30 -15.00 6.40
N GLU A 136 4.32 -14.78 7.20
CA GLU A 136 5.66 -15.29 6.93
C GLU A 136 5.94 -16.53 7.77
N THR A 137 6.41 -17.58 7.13
CA THR A 137 6.86 -18.79 7.82
C THR A 137 8.38 -18.85 7.83
N GLU A 138 8.94 -19.28 8.95
CA GLU A 138 10.35 -19.61 9.04
C GLU A 138 10.58 -21.01 8.49
N ASN A 139 11.62 -21.19 7.67
CA ASN A 139 12.08 -22.50 7.18
C ASN A 139 11.02 -23.37 6.45
N MET A 140 10.02 -22.75 5.81
CA MET A 140 8.90 -23.46 5.16
C MET A 140 8.08 -24.34 6.12
N ASP A 141 8.21 -24.19 7.41
CA ASP A 141 7.47 -24.96 8.38
C ASP A 141 6.13 -24.29 8.71
N VAL A 142 5.08 -24.81 8.09
CA VAL A 142 3.69 -24.35 8.30
C VAL A 142 3.07 -24.88 9.61
N THR A 143 3.78 -25.76 10.32
CA THR A 143 3.30 -26.33 11.59
C THR A 143 3.69 -25.47 12.79
N ASN A 144 4.67 -24.58 12.61
CA ASN A 144 5.17 -23.67 13.63
C ASN A 144 4.50 -22.29 13.57
N ASN A 145 4.99 -21.38 14.38
CA ASN A 145 4.51 -20.01 14.42
C ASN A 145 4.81 -19.30 13.10
N PHE A 146 3.85 -18.53 12.62
CA PHE A 146 4.05 -17.61 11.52
C PHE A 146 3.99 -16.17 12.04
N ASN A 147 4.76 -15.31 11.40
CA ASN A 147 4.81 -13.89 11.69
C ASN A 147 3.91 -13.12 10.72
N PHE A 148 3.23 -12.10 11.23
CA PHE A 148 2.55 -11.15 10.37
C PHE A 148 3.54 -10.13 9.85
N ILE A 149 3.52 -9.89 8.54
CA ILE A 149 4.29 -8.81 7.95
C ILE A 149 3.48 -7.51 8.08
N CYS A 150 4.10 -6.54 8.73
CA CYS A 150 3.51 -5.22 8.88
C CYS A 150 3.48 -4.47 7.56
N PRO A 151 2.38 -3.76 7.24
CA PRO A 151 2.34 -2.90 6.09
C PRO A 151 3.32 -1.73 6.24
N THR A 152 3.79 -1.21 5.12
CA THR A 152 4.75 -0.11 5.10
C THR A 152 4.12 1.26 5.27
N ASN A 153 2.82 1.38 5.03
CA ASN A 153 2.10 2.64 5.20
C ASN A 153 1.65 2.83 6.64
N PHE A 154 2.44 3.54 7.38
CA PHE A 154 2.25 3.75 8.81
C PHE A 154 1.30 4.87 9.18
N TYR A 155 0.92 5.67 8.21
CA TYR A 155 0.26 6.93 8.47
C TYR A 155 -1.20 6.93 8.03
N LYS A 156 -1.60 6.03 7.17
CA LYS A 156 -3.02 5.83 6.92
C LYS A 156 -3.65 5.06 8.06
N THR A 157 -4.73 5.59 8.54
CA THR A 157 -5.42 5.32 9.80
C THR A 157 -5.81 3.86 10.05
N SER A 158 -5.78 2.98 9.07
CA SER A 158 -5.94 1.56 9.32
C SER A 158 -5.22 0.73 8.25
N ALA A 159 -4.27 -0.09 8.70
CA ALA A 159 -3.72 -1.15 7.89
C ALA A 159 -4.79 -2.20 7.53
N PHE A 160 -5.94 -2.12 8.15
CA PHE A 160 -7.05 -3.04 7.98
C PHE A 160 -8.39 -2.27 8.04
N GLU A 161 -9.08 -2.23 6.92
CA GLU A 161 -10.41 -1.62 6.81
C GLU A 161 -11.47 -2.72 6.85
N ARG A 162 -12.33 -2.72 7.89
CA ARG A 162 -13.33 -3.77 8.12
C ARG A 162 -14.36 -3.92 7.00
N SER A 163 -14.61 -2.86 6.26
CA SER A 163 -15.55 -2.87 5.12
C SER A 163 -15.00 -3.58 3.90
N ARG A 164 -13.67 -3.72 3.79
CA ARG A 164 -13.01 -4.33 2.65
C ARG A 164 -12.87 -5.84 2.81
N ARG A 165 -12.85 -6.55 1.69
CA ARG A 165 -12.43 -7.95 1.67
C ARG A 165 -10.93 -8.06 1.95
N THR A 166 -10.51 -9.19 2.47
CA THR A 166 -9.10 -9.48 2.80
C THR A 166 -8.55 -10.56 1.89
N ILE A 167 -7.42 -10.32 1.26
CA ILE A 167 -6.61 -11.34 0.59
C ILE A 167 -5.45 -11.74 1.50
N LEU A 168 -5.12 -13.03 1.45
CA LEU A 168 -4.08 -13.61 2.29
C LEU A 168 -2.95 -14.12 1.42
N PHE A 169 -1.73 -13.79 1.80
CA PHE A 169 -0.52 -14.35 1.20
C PHE A 169 0.32 -15.07 2.25
N MET A 170 0.88 -16.21 1.86
CA MET A 170 1.97 -16.87 2.58
C MET A 170 3.29 -16.40 1.98
N LYS A 171 4.26 -16.06 2.82
CA LYS A 171 5.62 -15.71 2.41
C LYS A 171 6.62 -16.69 2.97
N HIS A 172 7.47 -17.24 2.10
CA HIS A 172 8.59 -18.11 2.42
C HIS A 172 9.87 -17.50 1.88
N GLY A 173 10.66 -16.87 2.72
CA GLY A 173 11.82 -16.11 2.26
C GLY A 173 11.41 -15.02 1.25
N ASN A 174 11.80 -15.18 -0.01
CA ASN A 174 11.44 -14.26 -1.09
C ASN A 174 10.26 -14.73 -1.96
N TYR A 175 9.59 -15.83 -1.60
CA TYR A 175 8.49 -16.39 -2.36
C TYR A 175 7.15 -16.06 -1.71
N TYR A 176 6.16 -15.74 -2.54
CA TYR A 176 4.80 -15.43 -2.12
C TYR A 176 3.82 -16.38 -2.82
N GLU A 177 2.86 -16.86 -2.05
CA GLU A 177 1.77 -17.71 -2.52
C GLU A 177 0.45 -17.17 -1.99
N PRO A 178 -0.61 -17.12 -2.81
CA PRO A 178 -1.92 -16.73 -2.32
C PRO A 178 -2.54 -17.88 -1.52
N ILE A 179 -3.23 -17.54 -0.45
CA ILE A 179 -3.97 -18.50 0.37
C ILE A 179 -5.43 -18.48 -0.09
N TYR A 180 -5.92 -19.64 -0.46
CA TYR A 180 -7.30 -19.86 -0.88
C TYR A 180 -8.03 -20.74 0.12
N SER A 181 -9.35 -20.57 0.21
CA SER A 181 -10.24 -21.53 0.86
C SER A 181 -11.08 -22.22 -0.19
N ASN A 182 -11.46 -23.46 0.10
CA ASN A 182 -12.36 -24.21 -0.74
C ASN A 182 -13.76 -24.21 -0.12
N SER A 183 -14.79 -23.91 -0.92
CA SER A 183 -16.16 -24.07 -0.48
C SER A 183 -16.59 -25.56 -0.55
N SER A 184 -17.71 -25.89 0.09
CA SER A 184 -18.32 -27.23 0.00
C SER A 184 -18.73 -27.61 -1.44
N GLN A 185 -18.76 -26.65 -2.37
CA GLN A 185 -19.07 -26.84 -3.79
C GLN A 185 -17.81 -26.88 -4.67
N ASN A 186 -16.62 -26.97 -4.07
CA ASN A 186 -15.31 -26.90 -4.74
C ASN A 186 -14.99 -25.54 -5.39
N ASP A 187 -15.66 -24.46 -5.00
CA ASP A 187 -15.34 -23.13 -5.48
C ASP A 187 -14.19 -22.53 -4.69
N ILE A 188 -13.31 -21.82 -5.39
CA ILE A 188 -12.16 -21.17 -4.77
C ILE A 188 -12.58 -19.82 -4.19
N ILE A 189 -12.39 -19.68 -2.89
CA ILE A 189 -12.54 -18.41 -2.19
C ILE A 189 -11.15 -17.78 -2.08
N HIS A 190 -10.93 -16.66 -2.78
CA HIS A 190 -9.66 -15.95 -2.85
C HIS A 190 -9.62 -14.69 -1.97
N SER A 191 -10.78 -14.21 -1.55
CA SER A 191 -10.91 -13.03 -0.70
C SER A 191 -11.99 -13.25 0.36
N PHE A 192 -11.71 -12.80 1.58
CA PHE A 192 -12.50 -13.12 2.76
C PHE A 192 -13.20 -11.87 3.28
N LYS A 193 -14.50 -11.97 3.55
CA LYS A 193 -15.24 -10.94 4.27
C LYS A 193 -14.88 -10.99 5.75
N PHE A 194 -14.98 -9.86 6.44
CA PHE A 194 -14.67 -9.73 7.87
C PHE A 194 -15.39 -10.77 8.76
N TYR A 195 -16.58 -11.21 8.39
CA TYR A 195 -17.36 -12.22 9.17
C TYR A 195 -16.97 -13.67 8.86
N ASN A 196 -16.00 -13.92 7.99
CA ASN A 196 -15.56 -15.28 7.73
C ASN A 196 -14.91 -15.86 9.00
N LYS A 197 -15.39 -17.05 9.45
CA LYS A 197 -14.94 -17.65 10.72
C LYS A 197 -13.44 -17.91 10.77
N ILE A 198 -12.85 -18.31 9.63
CA ILE A 198 -11.39 -18.53 9.51
C ILE A 198 -10.66 -17.19 9.65
N LEU A 199 -11.14 -16.18 8.95
CA LEU A 199 -10.57 -14.84 9.02
C LEU A 199 -10.72 -14.27 10.43
N ASN A 200 -11.87 -14.45 11.10
CA ASN A 200 -12.07 -14.00 12.48
C ASN A 200 -11.08 -14.62 13.45
N THR A 201 -10.77 -15.90 13.30
CA THR A 201 -9.78 -16.55 14.18
C THR A 201 -8.37 -15.96 13.95
N LEU A 202 -8.03 -15.68 12.69
CA LEU A 202 -6.78 -14.99 12.33
C LEU A 202 -6.80 -13.52 12.76
N LEU A 203 -7.94 -12.83 12.60
CA LEU A 203 -8.07 -11.42 12.92
C LEU A 203 -8.16 -11.14 14.40
N VAL A 204 -8.71 -12.02 15.23
CA VAL A 204 -8.62 -11.89 16.71
C VAL A 204 -7.15 -11.90 17.13
N LYS A 205 -6.34 -12.75 16.52
CA LYS A 205 -4.89 -12.71 16.72
C LYS A 205 -4.26 -11.45 16.11
N PHE A 206 -4.77 -10.99 14.98
CA PHE A 206 -4.31 -9.78 14.30
C PHE A 206 -4.78 -8.51 15.02
N GLU A 207 -5.98 -8.47 15.63
CA GLU A 207 -6.42 -7.37 16.51
C GLU A 207 -5.62 -7.34 17.81
N ALA A 208 -5.30 -8.48 18.39
CA ALA A 208 -4.34 -8.56 19.49
C ALA A 208 -2.96 -8.06 19.07
N LEU A 209 -2.51 -8.40 17.84
CA LEU A 209 -1.29 -7.86 17.24
C LEU A 209 -1.44 -6.40 16.82
N GLN A 210 -2.63 -5.90 16.47
CA GLN A 210 -2.87 -4.48 16.25
C GLN A 210 -2.85 -3.66 17.53
N ASN A 211 -3.35 -4.19 18.61
CA ASN A 211 -3.22 -3.57 19.95
C ASN A 211 -1.76 -3.57 20.42
N ASP A 212 -0.98 -4.59 20.02
CA ASP A 212 0.48 -4.66 20.17
C ASP A 212 1.26 -4.10 18.95
N ARG A 213 0.58 -3.51 17.99
CA ARG A 213 1.12 -3.04 16.70
C ARG A 213 2.29 -2.10 16.85
N GLU A 214 2.26 -1.24 17.84
CA GLU A 214 3.37 -0.38 18.19
C GLU A 214 4.62 -1.17 18.54
N LYS A 215 4.43 -2.29 19.20
CA LYS A 215 5.52 -3.15 19.66
C LYS A 215 6.13 -3.98 18.53
N TYR A 216 5.29 -4.50 17.61
CA TYR A 216 5.73 -5.42 16.56
C TYR A 216 6.01 -4.75 15.21
N CYS A 217 5.27 -3.70 14.85
CA CYS A 217 5.46 -3.02 13.57
C CYS A 217 6.25 -1.71 13.70
N GLY A 218 6.63 -1.32 14.89
CA GLY A 218 7.42 -0.11 15.14
C GLY A 218 6.69 1.20 14.84
N VAL A 219 5.36 1.13 14.67
CA VAL A 219 4.56 2.25 14.22
C VAL A 219 3.59 2.66 15.29
N ARG A 220 3.71 3.91 15.66
CA ARG A 220 2.74 4.59 16.53
C ARG A 220 1.78 5.37 15.66
N SER A 221 0.47 5.27 15.94
CA SER A 221 -0.48 6.19 15.34
C SER A 221 -0.16 7.63 15.74
N PHE A 222 -0.55 8.59 14.92
CA PHE A 222 -0.36 10.01 15.28
C PHE A 222 -1.02 10.35 16.62
N ASP A 223 -2.17 9.73 16.93
CA ASP A 223 -2.87 9.94 18.20
C ASP A 223 -2.11 9.35 19.39
N GLU A 224 -1.40 8.26 19.22
CA GLU A 224 -0.50 7.70 20.23
C GLU A 224 0.77 8.53 20.40
N MET A 225 1.28 9.15 19.34
CA MET A 225 2.38 10.11 19.45
C MET A 225 1.98 11.35 20.25
N LYS A 226 0.72 11.79 20.20
CA LYS A 226 0.22 12.88 21.05
C LYS A 226 0.38 12.60 22.54
N HIS A 227 0.25 11.35 22.98
CA HIS A 227 0.42 11.01 24.38
C HIS A 227 1.89 10.92 24.82
N ILE A 228 2.81 10.71 23.87
CA ILE A 228 4.25 10.61 24.16
C ILE A 228 4.93 11.96 24.08
N TYR A 229 4.57 12.75 23.11
CA TYR A 229 5.01 14.13 23.00
C TYR A 229 4.01 14.98 23.77
N LYS A 230 4.39 15.43 24.97
CA LYS A 230 3.59 16.41 25.71
C LYS A 230 3.16 17.55 24.77
N GLU A 231 1.96 18.09 24.95
CA GLU A 231 1.36 19.16 24.12
C GLU A 231 2.33 20.31 23.76
N ASN A 232 3.31 20.55 24.61
CA ASN A 232 4.35 21.56 24.43
C ASN A 232 5.32 21.29 23.27
N THR A 233 5.34 20.11 22.66
CA THR A 233 6.34 19.78 21.62
C THR A 233 6.05 20.51 20.31
N LEU A 234 4.76 20.62 19.93
CA LEU A 234 4.37 21.38 18.74
C LEU A 234 4.66 22.87 18.94
N GLU A 235 4.31 23.41 20.11
CA GLU A 235 4.59 24.79 20.48
C GLU A 235 6.09 25.09 20.55
N TYR A 236 6.88 24.13 21.05
CA TYR A 236 8.33 24.21 21.07
C TYR A 236 8.91 24.24 19.64
N VAL A 237 8.44 23.37 18.74
CA VAL A 237 8.85 23.36 17.33
C VAL A 237 8.44 24.66 16.62
N ILE A 238 7.22 25.15 16.85
CA ILE A 238 6.74 26.42 16.32
C ILE A 238 7.63 27.59 16.79
N ASN A 239 7.98 27.61 18.06
CA ASN A 239 8.85 28.64 18.64
C ASN A 239 10.28 28.60 18.06
N ILE A 240 10.83 27.40 17.82
CA ILE A 240 12.12 27.24 17.13
C ILE A 240 12.01 27.77 15.70
N LEU A 241 11.00 27.37 14.94
CA LEU A 241 10.82 27.80 13.55
C LEU A 241 10.66 29.32 13.45
N ASN A 242 9.85 29.92 14.32
CA ASN A 242 9.70 31.37 14.40
C ASN A 242 11.01 32.09 14.75
N LYS A 243 11.83 31.52 15.65
CA LYS A 243 13.17 32.03 16.00
C LYS A 243 14.12 32.07 14.82
N TYR A 244 13.96 31.14 13.87
CA TYR A 244 14.76 31.09 12.62
C TYR A 244 14.09 31.80 11.44
N GLY A 245 13.04 32.59 11.67
CA GLY A 245 12.38 33.42 10.66
C GLY A 245 11.42 32.67 9.74
N PHE A 246 10.97 31.48 10.14
CA PHE A 246 9.92 30.76 9.42
C PHE A 246 8.55 31.17 9.99
N GLU A 247 7.71 31.77 9.16
CA GLU A 247 6.34 32.09 9.51
C GLU A 247 5.44 30.88 9.23
N ILE A 248 4.84 30.30 10.28
CA ILE A 248 3.90 29.19 10.10
C ILE A 248 2.53 29.77 9.75
N VAL A 249 2.25 29.86 8.47
CA VAL A 249 0.92 30.21 7.97
C VAL A 249 0.02 29.00 8.17
N LYS A 250 -0.78 29.03 9.22
CA LYS A 250 -1.89 28.16 9.62
C LYS A 250 -2.00 26.85 8.80
N GLN A 251 -1.49 25.76 9.35
CA GLN A 251 -1.67 24.44 8.79
C GLN A 251 -3.10 23.96 9.08
N VAL A 252 -3.91 23.79 8.05
CA VAL A 252 -5.19 23.09 8.18
C VAL A 252 -4.88 21.61 8.14
N ILE A 253 -4.95 20.97 9.29
CA ILE A 253 -4.87 19.50 9.40
C ILE A 253 -6.28 18.99 9.09
N TYR A 254 -6.42 18.28 7.98
CA TYR A 254 -7.60 17.49 7.65
C TYR A 254 -7.45 16.07 8.19
#